data_317cedcc04df576991bc8c81c1cbda1e
#
_entry.id   317cedcc04df576991bc8c81c1cbda1e
#
_cell.length_a   1.000
_cell.length_b   1.000
_cell.length_c   1.000
_cell.angle_alpha   90.00
_cell.angle_beta   90.00
_cell.angle_gamma   90.00
#
_symmetry.space_group_name_H-M   'P 1'
#
loop_
_entity.id
_entity.type
_entity.pdbx_description
1 polymer ?
#
loop_
_entity_poly.entity_id
_entity_poly.type
_entity_poly.pdbx_seq_one_letter_code
_entity_poly.pdbx_strand_id
1 'polypeptide(L)'
;ISIADVLPRREALLAELRILVELESPSTDKAAVDRLVAHVRSRARQLGASIEEYPQQEYGDLTIASWPGQGNASAEPLLVLTHLDTVWPVGTLERRPFRIEGDLAFGPGIYDMKASIAMFLEAMRFLQERQLAHRPIRWLINTEEEVGSPVSRPLIEDEARRCAVVFCLEPPAPGGALKTARKGVGIFTVRITGRAAHAGADPERGVSAIQELANQITYLHSLSDPTRGTTVNVGVVGGGTRSNVIAAEAWAKVDLRVVTQEEAERVTAAILGTRPWLRGATVQVHGGMNRPPMERTPAIARAFERARAIAQELGLEIGEAATGGASDGNFTAALGLPTLDGLGCPGDGAHAEHEQVSIAGLIERTAFLTALLNRW
;
A
#
# COMPACT_ATOMS: atom_id res chain seq x y z
N ILE A 1 -1.06 -27.49 11.76
CA ILE A 1 -2.04 -26.43 11.41
C ILE A 1 -2.75 -26.86 10.12
N SER A 2 -4.07 -26.80 10.12
CA SER A 2 -4.93 -27.09 8.98
C SER A 2 -6.06 -26.08 8.89
N ILE A 3 -6.77 -26.02 7.77
CA ILE A 3 -7.98 -25.20 7.63
C ILE A 3 -9.06 -25.63 8.65
N ALA A 4 -9.16 -26.94 8.92
CA ALA A 4 -10.10 -27.49 9.92
C ALA A 4 -9.81 -27.00 11.34
N ASP A 5 -8.57 -26.66 11.68
CA ASP A 5 -8.21 -26.09 12.99
C ASP A 5 -8.72 -24.65 13.17
N VAL A 6 -8.83 -23.89 12.07
CA VAL A 6 -9.27 -22.48 12.07
C VAL A 6 -10.78 -22.35 11.88
N LEU A 7 -11.42 -23.31 11.21
CA LEU A 7 -12.86 -23.28 10.93
C LEU A 7 -13.75 -23.01 12.17
N PRO A 8 -13.50 -23.60 13.36
CA PRO A 8 -14.27 -23.31 14.57
C PRO A 8 -14.13 -21.86 15.07
N ARG A 9 -13.16 -21.11 14.56
CA ARG A 9 -12.89 -19.71 14.95
C ARG A 9 -13.59 -18.68 14.06
N ARG A 10 -14.37 -19.16 13.08
CA ARG A 10 -15.10 -18.34 12.10
C ARG A 10 -15.87 -17.19 12.76
N GLU A 11 -16.66 -17.49 13.78
CA GLU A 11 -17.50 -16.48 14.44
C GLU A 11 -16.65 -15.44 15.19
N ALA A 12 -15.54 -15.84 15.81
CA ALA A 12 -14.62 -14.91 16.48
C ALA A 12 -13.89 -14.01 15.46
N LEU A 13 -13.46 -14.57 14.31
CA LEU A 13 -12.87 -13.81 13.21
C LEU A 13 -13.85 -12.77 12.64
N LEU A 14 -15.09 -13.16 12.39
CA LEU A 14 -16.13 -12.25 11.86
C LEU A 14 -16.53 -11.17 12.88
N ALA A 15 -16.55 -11.51 14.17
CA ALA A 15 -16.82 -10.54 15.23
C ALA A 15 -15.71 -9.48 15.32
N GLU A 16 -14.44 -9.90 15.28
CA GLU A 16 -13.31 -8.98 15.24
C GLU A 16 -13.31 -8.12 13.98
N LEU A 17 -13.52 -8.75 12.81
CA LEU A 17 -13.60 -8.05 11.54
C LEU A 17 -14.69 -6.99 11.52
N ARG A 18 -15.87 -7.30 12.09
CA ARG A 18 -16.97 -6.32 12.23
C ARG A 18 -16.51 -5.10 13.04
N ILE A 19 -15.88 -5.31 14.20
CA ILE A 19 -15.39 -4.21 15.05
C ILE A 19 -14.38 -3.34 14.28
N LEU A 20 -13.44 -3.97 13.57
CA LEU A 20 -12.44 -3.25 12.79
C LEU A 20 -13.09 -2.42 11.66
N VAL A 21 -14.10 -2.96 10.99
CA VAL A 21 -14.83 -2.24 9.92
C VAL A 21 -15.65 -1.10 10.50
N GLU A 22 -16.35 -1.30 11.63
CA GLU A 22 -17.19 -0.32 12.29
C GLU A 22 -16.38 0.85 12.92
N LEU A 23 -15.07 0.69 13.09
CA LEU A 23 -14.14 1.77 13.42
C LEU A 23 -13.63 2.41 12.12
N GLU A 24 -14.36 3.41 11.61
CA GLU A 24 -13.95 4.14 10.40
C GLU A 24 -12.61 4.84 10.60
N SER A 25 -11.75 4.79 9.57
CA SER A 25 -10.34 5.19 9.69
C SER A 25 -9.79 5.84 8.41
N PRO A 26 -10.39 6.93 7.91
CA PRO A 26 -9.80 7.63 6.76
C PRO A 26 -8.41 8.20 7.12
N SER A 27 -7.43 8.07 6.21
CA SER A 27 -6.06 8.53 6.41
C SER A 27 -5.95 9.98 6.88
N THR A 28 -6.91 10.82 6.46
CA THR A 28 -6.94 12.27 6.73
C THR A 28 -7.64 12.65 8.05
N ASP A 29 -8.17 11.69 8.80
CA ASP A 29 -8.82 11.93 10.11
C ASP A 29 -8.04 11.18 11.20
N LYS A 30 -7.02 11.86 11.75
CA LYS A 30 -6.19 11.30 12.81
C LYS A 30 -7.02 10.74 13.98
N ALA A 31 -8.04 11.47 14.43
CA ALA A 31 -8.82 11.04 15.59
C ALA A 31 -9.61 9.76 15.32
N ALA A 32 -10.11 9.59 14.10
CA ALA A 32 -10.77 8.36 13.67
C ALA A 32 -9.78 7.18 13.59
N VAL A 33 -8.64 7.39 12.95
CA VAL A 33 -7.58 6.35 12.86
C VAL A 33 -7.07 5.97 14.25
N ASP A 34 -6.81 6.93 15.13
CA ASP A 34 -6.30 6.66 16.49
C ASP A 34 -7.28 5.83 17.34
N ARG A 35 -8.60 5.94 17.12
CA ARG A 35 -9.57 5.03 17.77
C ARG A 35 -9.35 3.57 17.36
N LEU A 36 -9.12 3.33 16.07
CA LEU A 36 -8.82 2.00 15.56
C LEU A 36 -7.44 1.51 16.04
N VAL A 37 -6.42 2.39 16.04
CA VAL A 37 -5.08 2.11 16.60
C VAL A 37 -5.20 1.67 18.05
N ALA A 38 -5.96 2.38 18.88
CA ALA A 38 -6.15 2.03 20.29
C ALA A 38 -6.78 0.63 20.48
N HIS A 39 -7.79 0.29 19.65
CA HIS A 39 -8.40 -1.03 19.63
C HIS A 39 -7.36 -2.12 19.29
N VAL A 40 -6.64 -1.94 18.17
CA VAL A 40 -5.66 -2.94 17.71
C VAL A 40 -4.50 -3.11 18.70
N ARG A 41 -4.00 -2.00 19.28
CA ARG A 41 -3.00 -2.05 20.38
C ARG A 41 -3.51 -2.83 21.57
N SER A 42 -4.76 -2.62 21.97
CA SER A 42 -5.37 -3.38 23.08
C SER A 42 -5.43 -4.87 22.79
N ARG A 43 -5.83 -5.25 21.56
CA ARG A 43 -5.86 -6.66 21.13
C ARG A 43 -4.45 -7.28 21.09
N ALA A 44 -3.45 -6.57 20.59
CA ALA A 44 -2.07 -7.05 20.57
C ALA A 44 -1.50 -7.24 21.99
N ARG A 45 -1.78 -6.30 22.92
CA ARG A 45 -1.39 -6.45 24.34
C ARG A 45 -2.04 -7.66 24.99
N GLN A 46 -3.32 -7.94 24.72
CA GLN A 46 -4.02 -9.12 25.22
C GLN A 46 -3.39 -10.43 24.70
N LEU A 47 -2.73 -10.38 23.56
CA LEU A 47 -1.97 -11.46 22.94
C LEU A 47 -0.48 -11.43 23.34
N GLY A 48 -0.12 -10.72 24.40
CA GLY A 48 1.23 -10.72 24.98
C GLY A 48 2.25 -9.88 24.22
N ALA A 49 1.84 -9.00 23.30
CA ALA A 49 2.77 -8.10 22.63
C ALA A 49 3.30 -7.01 23.55
N SER A 50 4.58 -6.68 23.40
CA SER A 50 5.11 -5.39 23.81
C SER A 50 4.79 -4.36 22.72
N ILE A 51 4.44 -3.14 23.13
CA ILE A 51 3.99 -2.08 22.22
C ILE A 51 4.96 -0.91 22.27
N GLU A 52 5.47 -0.53 21.12
CA GLU A 52 6.19 0.71 20.87
C GLU A 52 5.26 1.67 20.13
N GLU A 53 5.09 2.87 20.66
CA GLU A 53 4.17 3.88 20.14
C GLU A 53 4.96 5.04 19.53
N TYR A 54 4.59 5.46 18.32
CA TYR A 54 5.21 6.56 17.59
C TYR A 54 4.13 7.62 17.29
N PRO A 55 3.91 8.57 18.22
CA PRO A 55 2.90 9.61 18.05
C PRO A 55 3.17 10.47 16.81
N GLN A 56 2.12 10.78 16.05
CA GLN A 56 2.16 11.63 14.88
C GLN A 56 1.34 12.89 15.10
N GLN A 57 1.60 13.95 14.33
CA GLN A 57 0.84 15.20 14.43
C GLN A 57 -0.33 15.26 13.44
N GLU A 58 -0.11 14.79 12.22
CA GLU A 58 -1.05 14.94 11.10
C GLU A 58 -1.83 13.65 10.86
N TYR A 59 -1.19 12.50 10.94
CA TYR A 59 -1.78 11.18 10.71
C TYR A 59 -2.00 10.43 12.02
N GLY A 60 -2.63 9.25 11.94
CA GLY A 60 -2.75 8.34 13.08
C GLY A 60 -1.39 7.92 13.63
N ASP A 61 -1.33 7.59 14.91
CA ASP A 61 -0.10 7.16 15.56
C ASP A 61 0.37 5.80 15.00
N LEU A 62 1.66 5.72 14.62
CA LEU A 62 2.26 4.47 14.20
C LEU A 62 2.52 3.56 15.41
N THR A 63 2.55 2.27 15.17
CA THR A 63 2.73 1.28 16.23
C THR A 63 3.61 0.13 15.76
N ILE A 64 4.50 -0.33 16.66
CA ILE A 64 5.14 -1.64 16.52
C ILE A 64 4.71 -2.51 17.68
N ALA A 65 4.08 -3.63 17.38
CA ALA A 65 3.76 -4.67 18.33
C ALA A 65 4.75 -5.84 18.16
N SER A 66 5.37 -6.30 19.27
CA SER A 66 6.45 -7.28 19.18
C SER A 66 6.19 -8.46 20.09
N TRP A 67 6.45 -9.65 19.57
CA TRP A 67 6.45 -10.90 20.34
C TRP A 67 7.85 -11.52 20.32
N PRO A 68 8.36 -12.00 21.46
CA PRO A 68 9.58 -12.80 21.48
C PRO A 68 9.34 -14.12 20.73
N GLY A 69 10.39 -14.71 20.18
CA GLY A 69 10.28 -16.02 19.56
C GLY A 69 9.93 -17.11 20.57
N GLN A 70 9.12 -18.06 20.16
CA GLN A 70 8.79 -19.26 20.92
C GLN A 70 9.43 -20.48 20.26
N GLY A 71 10.30 -21.19 20.98
CA GLY A 71 11.06 -22.32 20.43
C GLY A 71 12.22 -21.93 19.50
N ASN A 72 12.27 -20.70 18.99
CA ASN A 72 13.31 -20.17 18.13
C ASN A 72 13.60 -18.68 18.43
N ALA A 73 13.80 -18.36 19.71
CA ALA A 73 13.98 -16.99 20.19
C ALA A 73 15.26 -16.29 19.67
N SER A 74 16.27 -17.06 19.24
CA SER A 74 17.52 -16.53 18.69
C SER A 74 17.51 -16.24 17.18
N ALA A 75 16.42 -16.60 16.50
CA ALA A 75 16.29 -16.30 15.07
C ALA A 75 16.12 -14.79 14.83
N GLU A 76 16.58 -14.31 13.68
CA GLU A 76 16.27 -12.96 13.25
C GLU A 76 14.75 -12.77 13.13
N PRO A 77 14.21 -11.60 13.53
CA PRO A 77 12.78 -11.35 13.49
C PRO A 77 12.15 -11.48 12.10
N LEU A 78 10.83 -11.69 12.09
CA LEU A 78 9.96 -11.53 10.93
C LEU A 78 9.20 -10.22 11.08
N LEU A 79 9.19 -9.39 10.03
CA LEU A 79 8.39 -8.18 9.98
C LEU A 79 7.03 -8.48 9.34
N VAL A 80 5.95 -8.07 10.00
CA VAL A 80 4.61 -8.04 9.42
C VAL A 80 4.24 -6.59 9.16
N LEU A 81 3.77 -6.29 7.95
CA LEU A 81 3.28 -4.98 7.56
C LEU A 81 1.77 -5.01 7.35
N THR A 82 1.09 -4.08 7.98
CA THR A 82 -0.34 -3.77 7.74
C THR A 82 -0.57 -2.28 7.85
N HIS A 83 -1.66 -1.80 7.23
CA HIS A 83 -2.17 -0.46 7.48
C HIS A 83 -3.59 -0.48 8.05
N LEU A 84 -3.94 0.55 8.79
CA LEU A 84 -5.26 0.73 9.42
C LEU A 84 -6.11 1.77 8.71
N ASP A 85 -5.47 2.68 8.00
CA ASP A 85 -6.15 3.73 7.28
C ASP A 85 -6.88 3.21 6.04
N THR A 86 -7.85 3.96 5.59
CA THR A 86 -8.66 3.65 4.41
C THR A 86 -8.93 4.92 3.61
N VAL A 87 -9.31 4.77 2.35
CA VAL A 87 -9.76 5.87 1.49
C VAL A 87 -11.17 6.38 1.83
N TRP A 88 -11.90 5.68 2.69
CA TRP A 88 -13.32 5.93 2.97
C TRP A 88 -13.51 7.01 4.03
N PRO A 89 -14.27 8.09 3.75
CA PRO A 89 -14.56 9.13 4.74
C PRO A 89 -15.44 8.62 5.88
N VAL A 90 -15.35 9.27 7.02
CA VAL A 90 -16.28 9.05 8.16
C VAL A 90 -17.72 9.26 7.72
N GLY A 91 -18.64 8.40 8.18
CA GLY A 91 -20.05 8.37 7.77
C GLY A 91 -20.33 7.42 6.60
N THR A 92 -19.32 6.77 6.05
CA THR A 92 -19.52 5.75 5.00
C THR A 92 -20.34 4.58 5.49
N LEU A 93 -20.18 4.17 6.76
CA LEU A 93 -20.95 3.08 7.39
C LEU A 93 -22.47 3.33 7.42
N GLU A 94 -22.93 4.57 7.44
CA GLU A 94 -24.37 4.89 7.40
C GLU A 94 -25.03 4.39 6.11
N ARG A 95 -24.29 4.40 5.00
CA ARG A 95 -24.74 3.95 3.68
C ARG A 95 -24.29 2.54 3.35
N ARG A 96 -23.16 2.13 3.90
CA ARG A 96 -22.48 0.83 3.62
C ARG A 96 -22.10 0.13 4.92
N PRO A 97 -23.11 -0.30 5.72
CA PRO A 97 -22.83 -0.99 6.99
C PRO A 97 -22.13 -2.33 6.74
N PHE A 98 -21.43 -2.82 7.77
CA PHE A 98 -20.96 -4.20 7.76
C PHE A 98 -22.13 -5.16 7.59
N ARG A 99 -22.07 -6.04 6.59
CA ARG A 99 -23.10 -7.05 6.34
C ARG A 99 -22.47 -8.33 5.78
N ILE A 100 -23.21 -9.42 5.95
CA ILE A 100 -22.82 -10.74 5.43
C ILE A 100 -23.93 -11.22 4.51
N GLU A 101 -23.56 -11.66 3.32
CA GLU A 101 -24.45 -12.23 2.30
C GLU A 101 -23.82 -13.52 1.75
N GLY A 102 -24.34 -14.68 2.17
CA GLY A 102 -23.74 -15.98 1.80
C GLY A 102 -22.31 -16.13 2.32
N ASP A 103 -21.36 -16.34 1.42
CA ASP A 103 -19.92 -16.42 1.75
C ASP A 103 -19.19 -15.07 1.69
N LEU A 104 -19.90 -13.98 1.52
CA LEU A 104 -19.28 -12.66 1.38
C LEU A 104 -19.57 -11.76 2.59
N ALA A 105 -18.53 -11.08 3.06
CA ALA A 105 -18.65 -10.00 4.04
C ALA A 105 -18.29 -8.67 3.37
N PHE A 106 -19.10 -7.64 3.60
CA PHE A 106 -19.00 -6.32 2.99
C PHE A 106 -18.77 -5.24 4.04
N GLY A 107 -18.09 -4.19 3.66
CA GLY A 107 -17.90 -3.01 4.49
C GLY A 107 -16.73 -2.14 4.01
N PRO A 108 -16.65 -0.86 4.41
CA PRO A 108 -15.56 0.02 4.01
C PRO A 108 -14.23 -0.40 4.62
N GLY A 109 -13.20 -0.56 3.78
CA GLY A 109 -11.86 -1.00 4.18
C GLY A 109 -11.77 -2.46 4.61
N ILE A 110 -12.82 -3.26 4.33
CA ILE A 110 -12.85 -4.67 4.72
C ILE A 110 -11.81 -5.49 3.94
N TYR A 111 -11.65 -5.21 2.65
CA TYR A 111 -10.70 -5.89 1.77
C TYR A 111 -9.32 -5.24 1.86
N ASP A 112 -9.26 -3.91 1.91
CA ASP A 112 -8.04 -3.12 1.99
C ASP A 112 -8.00 -2.29 3.28
N MET A 113 -7.38 -2.82 4.43
CA MET A 113 -7.02 -4.22 4.55
C MET A 113 -7.43 -4.80 5.92
N LYS A 114 -8.61 -4.39 6.47
CA LYS A 114 -9.04 -4.75 7.84
C LYS A 114 -9.22 -6.25 8.07
N ALA A 115 -9.59 -7.02 7.01
CA ALA A 115 -9.66 -8.47 7.10
C ALA A 115 -8.30 -9.10 7.43
N SER A 116 -7.23 -8.56 6.88
CA SER A 116 -5.86 -9.03 7.14
C SER A 116 -5.43 -8.80 8.59
N ILE A 117 -5.91 -7.73 9.21
CA ILE A 117 -5.66 -7.44 10.63
C ILE A 117 -6.37 -8.47 11.52
N ALA A 118 -7.64 -8.77 11.23
CA ALA A 118 -8.39 -9.81 11.92
C ALA A 118 -7.69 -11.19 11.80
N MET A 119 -7.22 -11.53 10.58
CA MET A 119 -6.46 -12.74 10.31
C MET A 119 -5.18 -12.82 11.15
N PHE A 120 -4.41 -11.74 11.20
CA PHE A 120 -3.15 -11.73 11.93
C PHE A 120 -3.37 -11.86 13.45
N LEU A 121 -4.32 -11.12 14.00
CA LEU A 121 -4.69 -11.24 15.43
C LEU A 121 -5.12 -12.66 15.79
N GLU A 122 -5.91 -13.31 14.93
CA GLU A 122 -6.36 -14.70 15.17
C GLU A 122 -5.21 -15.70 14.99
N ALA A 123 -4.31 -15.48 14.01
CA ALA A 123 -3.13 -16.32 13.84
C ALA A 123 -2.22 -16.27 15.08
N MET A 124 -1.98 -15.09 15.65
CA MET A 124 -1.20 -14.92 16.88
C MET A 124 -1.88 -15.58 18.08
N ARG A 125 -3.21 -15.43 18.19
CA ARG A 125 -3.99 -16.11 19.23
C ARG A 125 -3.85 -17.63 19.13
N PHE A 126 -3.98 -18.17 17.93
CA PHE A 126 -3.86 -19.61 17.66
C PHE A 126 -2.48 -20.14 18.06
N LEU A 127 -1.41 -19.43 17.66
CA LEU A 127 -0.03 -19.79 18.01
C LEU A 127 0.17 -19.82 19.53
N GLN A 128 -0.34 -18.81 20.23
CA GLN A 128 -0.24 -18.69 21.68
C GLN A 128 -1.02 -19.81 22.41
N GLU A 129 -2.28 -20.03 22.07
CA GLU A 129 -3.14 -21.04 22.70
C GLU A 129 -2.60 -22.46 22.51
N ARG A 130 -2.01 -22.74 21.35
CA ARG A 130 -1.42 -24.04 21.02
C ARG A 130 0.06 -24.15 21.39
N GLN A 131 0.64 -23.09 21.93
CA GLN A 131 2.08 -23.01 22.28
C GLN A 131 3.00 -23.42 21.12
N LEU A 132 2.65 -23.00 19.89
CA LEU A 132 3.40 -23.35 18.70
C LEU A 132 4.65 -22.48 18.55
N ALA A 133 5.71 -23.08 18.03
CA ALA A 133 6.95 -22.38 17.80
C ALA A 133 6.78 -21.27 16.71
N HIS A 134 7.49 -20.18 16.89
CA HIS A 134 7.66 -19.13 15.90
C HIS A 134 8.91 -18.31 16.22
N ARG A 135 9.49 -17.66 15.22
CA ARG A 135 10.57 -16.69 15.42
C ARG A 135 10.05 -15.42 16.07
N PRO A 136 10.92 -14.51 16.55
CA PRO A 136 10.48 -13.19 16.97
C PRO A 136 9.68 -12.52 15.85
N ILE A 137 8.54 -11.89 16.21
CA ILE A 137 7.65 -11.20 15.26
C ILE A 137 7.62 -9.73 15.63
N ARG A 138 7.79 -8.87 14.64
CA ARG A 138 7.57 -7.43 14.72
C ARG A 138 6.45 -7.06 13.77
N TRP A 139 5.37 -6.54 14.30
CA TRP A 139 4.21 -6.09 13.53
C TRP A 139 4.18 -4.57 13.50
N LEU A 140 4.51 -4.00 12.34
CA LEU A 140 4.39 -2.58 12.10
C LEU A 140 2.99 -2.28 11.56
N ILE A 141 2.29 -1.41 12.27
CA ILE A 141 0.94 -0.96 11.99
C ILE A 141 1.03 0.46 11.47
N ASN A 142 0.86 0.61 10.15
CA ASN A 142 0.84 1.89 9.45
C ASN A 142 -0.56 2.53 9.52
N THR A 143 -0.63 3.86 9.40
CA THR A 143 -1.86 4.66 9.51
C THR A 143 -2.02 5.68 8.39
N GLU A 144 -1.18 5.59 7.34
CA GLU A 144 -1.11 6.56 6.25
C GLU A 144 -0.64 5.91 4.92
N GLU A 145 -0.89 4.61 4.77
CA GLU A 145 -0.49 3.86 3.56
C GLU A 145 -1.18 4.42 2.32
N GLU A 146 -2.46 4.69 2.40
CA GLU A 146 -3.34 5.16 1.33
C GLU A 146 -2.96 6.56 0.79
N VAL A 147 -2.16 7.30 1.55
CA VAL A 147 -1.61 8.60 1.12
C VAL A 147 -0.11 8.55 0.81
N GLY A 148 0.47 7.34 0.73
CA GLY A 148 1.83 7.11 0.25
C GLY A 148 2.91 6.99 1.32
N SER A 149 2.54 6.76 2.58
CA SER A 149 3.45 6.52 3.71
C SER A 149 4.50 7.64 3.92
N PRO A 150 4.07 8.94 3.91
CA PRO A 150 5.02 10.05 3.95
C PRO A 150 5.83 10.12 5.24
N VAL A 151 5.29 9.61 6.35
CA VAL A 151 5.93 9.65 7.68
C VAL A 151 6.44 8.28 8.10
N SER A 152 5.70 7.21 7.79
CA SER A 152 6.02 5.83 8.22
C SER A 152 7.18 5.20 7.46
N ARG A 153 7.48 5.63 6.24
CA ARG A 153 8.54 5.04 5.40
C ARG A 153 9.88 4.86 6.11
N PRO A 154 10.46 5.85 6.80
CA PRO A 154 11.73 5.65 7.51
C PRO A 154 11.65 4.56 8.57
N LEU A 155 10.55 4.48 9.32
CA LEU A 155 10.32 3.45 10.33
C LEU A 155 10.17 2.07 9.70
N ILE A 156 9.44 1.95 8.57
CA ILE A 156 9.30 0.70 7.82
C ILE A 156 10.67 0.20 7.36
N GLU A 157 11.48 1.09 6.78
CA GLU A 157 12.81 0.75 6.27
C GLU A 157 13.77 0.35 7.41
N ASP A 158 13.71 1.04 8.56
CA ASP A 158 14.57 0.74 9.71
C ASP A 158 14.21 -0.59 10.37
N GLU A 159 12.92 -0.87 10.52
CA GLU A 159 12.46 -2.16 11.04
C GLU A 159 12.77 -3.31 10.08
N ALA A 160 12.60 -3.10 8.79
CA ALA A 160 12.91 -4.11 7.78
C ALA A 160 14.38 -4.54 7.83
N ARG A 161 15.32 -3.60 7.99
CA ARG A 161 16.77 -3.91 8.11
C ARG A 161 17.13 -4.81 9.30
N ARG A 162 16.25 -4.94 10.29
CA ARG A 162 16.44 -5.78 11.49
C ARG A 162 15.81 -7.15 11.34
N CYS A 163 15.14 -7.41 10.22
CA CYS A 163 14.33 -8.61 10.01
C CYS A 163 14.86 -9.46 8.86
N ALA A 164 14.67 -10.77 8.95
CA ALA A 164 15.11 -11.72 7.92
C ALA A 164 14.16 -11.80 6.73
N VAL A 165 12.88 -11.48 6.94
CA VAL A 165 11.79 -11.59 5.96
C VAL A 165 10.66 -10.64 6.31
N VAL A 166 9.92 -10.23 5.30
CA VAL A 166 8.77 -9.33 5.44
C VAL A 166 7.52 -10.00 4.88
N PHE A 167 6.44 -9.97 5.65
CA PHE A 167 5.11 -10.38 5.27
C PHE A 167 4.21 -9.14 5.20
N CYS A 168 3.86 -8.72 3.99
CA CYS A 168 2.93 -7.64 3.74
C CYS A 168 1.53 -8.24 3.53
N LEU A 169 0.61 -7.92 4.43
CA LEU A 169 -0.71 -8.55 4.48
C LEU A 169 -1.74 -7.81 3.61
N GLU A 170 -1.28 -7.16 2.55
CA GLU A 170 -2.12 -6.58 1.52
C GLU A 170 -3.05 -7.62 0.86
N PRO A 171 -4.16 -7.19 0.25
CA PRO A 171 -5.00 -8.09 -0.53
C PRO A 171 -4.20 -8.89 -1.56
N PRO A 172 -4.53 -10.15 -1.82
CA PRO A 172 -3.87 -10.94 -2.87
C PRO A 172 -4.24 -10.43 -4.27
N ALA A 173 -3.50 -10.89 -5.28
CA ALA A 173 -3.90 -10.73 -6.67
C ALA A 173 -5.09 -11.67 -7.01
N PRO A 174 -5.78 -11.46 -8.15
CA PRO A 174 -6.88 -12.33 -8.59
C PRO A 174 -6.51 -13.81 -8.51
N GLY A 175 -7.47 -14.63 -8.08
CA GLY A 175 -7.24 -16.05 -7.83
C GLY A 175 -6.47 -16.36 -6.55
N GLY A 176 -6.28 -15.39 -5.67
CA GLY A 176 -5.57 -15.55 -4.41
C GLY A 176 -4.04 -15.62 -4.55
N ALA A 177 -3.47 -15.20 -5.69
CA ALA A 177 -2.04 -15.25 -5.93
C ALA A 177 -1.27 -14.24 -5.06
N LEU A 178 -0.07 -14.62 -4.59
CA LEU A 178 0.84 -13.72 -3.90
C LEU A 178 1.44 -12.71 -4.89
N LYS A 179 1.71 -11.51 -4.43
CA LYS A 179 2.35 -10.48 -5.23
C LYS A 179 3.86 -10.56 -5.01
N THR A 180 4.58 -11.02 -6.03
CA THR A 180 6.06 -11.12 -6.03
C THR A 180 6.73 -9.99 -6.78
N ALA A 181 5.94 -9.14 -7.44
CA ALA A 181 6.39 -7.91 -8.08
C ALA A 181 5.28 -6.84 -8.04
N ARG A 182 5.68 -5.59 -7.83
CA ARG A 182 4.81 -4.41 -7.87
C ARG A 182 5.50 -3.30 -8.63
N LYS A 183 4.75 -2.53 -9.43
CA LYS A 183 5.32 -1.32 -10.02
C LYS A 183 5.70 -0.32 -8.93
N GLY A 184 6.79 0.41 -9.18
CA GLY A 184 7.12 1.61 -8.43
C GLY A 184 6.20 2.76 -8.85
N VAL A 185 6.05 3.73 -7.96
CA VAL A 185 5.20 4.92 -8.12
C VAL A 185 6.02 6.18 -7.97
N GLY A 186 6.01 7.03 -8.98
CA GLY A 186 6.55 8.39 -8.93
C GLY A 186 5.42 9.41 -9.03
N ILE A 187 5.50 10.47 -8.24
CA ILE A 187 4.52 11.55 -8.20
C ILE A 187 5.24 12.87 -8.43
N PHE A 188 4.84 13.62 -9.47
CA PHE A 188 5.48 14.89 -9.80
C PHE A 188 4.43 15.98 -9.99
N THR A 189 4.87 17.22 -9.75
CA THR A 189 4.13 18.43 -10.08
C THR A 189 4.99 19.26 -11.03
N VAL A 190 4.46 19.55 -12.19
CA VAL A 190 5.05 20.48 -13.17
C VAL A 190 4.38 21.82 -12.99
N ARG A 191 5.17 22.88 -12.79
CA ARG A 191 4.71 24.27 -12.72
C ARG A 191 5.37 25.07 -13.84
N ILE A 192 4.56 25.85 -14.53
CA ILE A 192 4.99 26.67 -15.64
C ILE A 192 4.65 28.12 -15.38
N THR A 193 5.64 28.98 -15.55
CA THR A 193 5.48 30.42 -15.49
C THR A 193 5.79 31.01 -16.89
N GLY A 194 4.86 31.78 -17.39
CA GLY A 194 4.98 32.56 -18.60
C GLY A 194 4.83 34.06 -18.30
N ARG A 195 4.15 34.78 -19.19
CA ARG A 195 3.89 36.23 -19.03
C ARG A 195 2.51 36.57 -19.57
N ALA A 196 1.68 37.20 -18.75
CA ALA A 196 0.38 37.67 -19.16
C ALA A 196 0.46 38.80 -20.18
N ALA A 197 -0.47 38.84 -21.13
CA ALA A 197 -0.71 39.92 -22.06
C ALA A 197 -2.17 39.85 -22.55
N HIS A 198 -2.67 40.93 -23.14
CA HIS A 198 -3.99 40.91 -23.80
C HIS A 198 -3.89 40.10 -25.09
N ALA A 199 -4.65 38.99 -25.21
CA ALA A 199 -4.51 38.05 -26.32
C ALA A 199 -4.78 38.64 -27.71
N GLY A 200 -5.56 39.71 -27.80
CA GLY A 200 -5.88 40.37 -29.06
C GLY A 200 -5.14 41.70 -29.31
N ALA A 201 -4.71 42.42 -28.25
CA ALA A 201 -4.06 43.71 -28.39
C ALA A 201 -2.54 43.64 -28.46
N ASP A 202 -1.91 42.83 -27.58
CA ASP A 202 -0.46 42.76 -27.43
C ASP A 202 0.03 41.30 -27.30
N PRO A 203 -0.37 40.36 -28.19
CA PRO A 203 -0.04 38.94 -28.04
C PRO A 203 1.48 38.66 -28.04
N GLU A 204 2.26 39.46 -28.75
CA GLU A 204 3.72 39.32 -28.83
C GLU A 204 4.44 39.66 -27.52
N ARG A 205 3.77 40.33 -26.59
CA ARG A 205 4.30 40.64 -25.24
C ARG A 205 4.07 39.51 -24.26
N GLY A 206 3.17 38.59 -24.61
CA GLY A 206 2.82 37.43 -23.77
C GLY A 206 3.74 36.24 -23.97
N VAL A 207 3.73 35.32 -22.97
CA VAL A 207 4.30 33.98 -23.07
C VAL A 207 3.31 33.03 -22.43
N SER A 208 2.66 32.21 -23.26
CA SER A 208 1.58 31.35 -22.76
C SER A 208 2.06 30.13 -21.96
N ALA A 209 1.82 30.14 -20.66
CA ALA A 209 2.11 29.02 -19.83
C ALA A 209 1.25 27.79 -20.20
N ILE A 210 0.01 27.98 -20.69
CA ILE A 210 -0.84 26.86 -21.13
C ILE A 210 -0.28 26.24 -22.43
N GLN A 211 0.21 27.03 -23.37
CA GLN A 211 0.83 26.49 -24.57
C GLN A 211 2.11 25.71 -24.24
N GLU A 212 2.94 26.24 -23.33
CA GLU A 212 4.10 25.52 -22.82
C GLU A 212 3.69 24.22 -22.14
N LEU A 213 2.63 24.24 -21.31
CA LEU A 213 2.12 23.03 -20.66
C LEU A 213 1.67 21.98 -21.67
N ALA A 214 1.05 22.36 -22.77
CA ALA A 214 0.65 21.43 -23.83
C ALA A 214 1.87 20.70 -24.45
N ASN A 215 2.98 21.43 -24.68
CA ASN A 215 4.24 20.84 -25.13
C ASN A 215 4.79 19.85 -24.08
N GLN A 216 4.80 20.26 -22.80
CA GLN A 216 5.27 19.42 -21.71
C GLN A 216 4.43 18.15 -21.56
N ILE A 217 3.09 18.23 -21.66
CA ILE A 217 2.19 17.07 -21.61
C ILE A 217 2.55 16.09 -22.73
N THR A 218 2.71 16.57 -23.95
CA THR A 218 3.09 15.71 -25.09
C THR A 218 4.42 15.00 -24.84
N TYR A 219 5.42 15.73 -24.36
CA TYR A 219 6.73 15.16 -24.00
C TYR A 219 6.61 14.13 -22.89
N LEU A 220 5.93 14.44 -21.79
CA LEU A 220 5.80 13.56 -20.64
C LEU A 220 5.11 12.25 -21.02
N HIS A 221 4.02 12.30 -21.78
CA HIS A 221 3.37 11.08 -22.27
C HIS A 221 4.27 10.25 -23.20
N SER A 222 5.17 10.89 -23.96
CA SER A 222 6.12 10.19 -24.83
C SER A 222 7.18 9.38 -24.09
N LEU A 223 7.35 9.61 -22.78
CA LEU A 223 8.24 8.82 -21.91
C LEU A 223 7.67 7.45 -21.56
N SER A 224 6.38 7.21 -21.81
CA SER A 224 5.75 5.90 -21.61
C SER A 224 6.36 4.88 -22.58
N ASP A 225 6.65 3.70 -22.07
CA ASP A 225 7.17 2.58 -22.85
C ASP A 225 6.48 1.26 -22.40
N PRO A 226 5.47 0.82 -23.15
CA PRO A 226 4.75 -0.43 -22.84
C PRO A 226 5.66 -1.66 -22.84
N THR A 227 6.76 -1.66 -23.62
CA THR A 227 7.67 -2.81 -23.70
C THR A 227 8.50 -2.96 -22.42
N ARG A 228 8.73 -1.85 -21.70
CA ARG A 228 9.40 -1.80 -20.40
C ARG A 228 8.39 -1.73 -19.24
N GLY A 229 7.09 -1.76 -19.54
CA GLY A 229 6.03 -1.63 -18.55
C GLY A 229 5.95 -0.25 -17.90
N THR A 230 6.56 0.78 -18.52
CA THR A 230 6.60 2.16 -18.02
C THR A 230 5.36 2.93 -18.47
N THR A 231 4.71 3.62 -17.54
CA THR A 231 3.59 4.51 -17.81
C THR A 231 3.82 5.87 -17.18
N VAL A 232 3.71 6.93 -17.99
CA VAL A 232 3.70 8.33 -17.52
C VAL A 232 2.35 8.92 -17.88
N ASN A 233 1.60 9.35 -16.87
CA ASN A 233 0.26 9.88 -17.04
C ASN A 233 0.17 11.29 -16.45
N VAL A 234 -0.23 12.27 -17.27
CA VAL A 234 -0.63 13.60 -16.80
C VAL A 234 -2.13 13.56 -16.53
N GLY A 235 -2.51 13.35 -15.27
CA GLY A 235 -3.89 13.09 -14.87
C GLY A 235 -4.67 14.33 -14.47
N VAL A 236 -3.99 15.40 -14.06
CA VAL A 236 -4.63 16.66 -13.62
C VAL A 236 -3.85 17.85 -14.16
N VAL A 237 -4.58 18.85 -14.67
CA VAL A 237 -3.99 20.10 -15.18
C VAL A 237 -4.81 21.31 -14.73
N GLY A 238 -4.16 22.48 -14.65
CA GLY A 238 -4.82 23.75 -14.41
C GLY A 238 -3.99 24.91 -14.93
N GLY A 239 -4.63 26.08 -15.12
CA GLY A 239 -3.94 27.30 -15.56
C GLY A 239 -4.86 28.34 -16.18
N GLY A 240 -4.29 29.54 -16.36
CA GLY A 240 -4.98 30.68 -16.92
C GLY A 240 -6.04 31.31 -16.00
N THR A 241 -6.61 32.44 -16.45
CA THR A 241 -7.62 33.20 -15.69
C THR A 241 -8.82 33.55 -16.54
N ARG A 242 -8.62 34.01 -17.77
CA ARG A 242 -9.66 34.45 -18.73
C ARG A 242 -9.24 34.09 -20.15
N SER A 243 -10.20 33.88 -21.04
CA SER A 243 -9.97 33.50 -22.43
C SER A 243 -9.26 34.58 -23.26
N ASN A 244 -9.38 35.85 -22.89
CA ASN A 244 -8.74 36.97 -23.58
C ASN A 244 -7.40 37.42 -22.95
N VAL A 245 -6.85 36.63 -22.03
CA VAL A 245 -5.55 36.86 -21.37
C VAL A 245 -4.62 35.69 -21.68
N ILE A 246 -3.42 35.97 -22.18
CA ILE A 246 -2.35 34.95 -22.30
C ILE A 246 -2.00 34.48 -20.90
N ALA A 247 -2.09 33.16 -20.64
CA ALA A 247 -1.91 32.59 -19.33
C ALA A 247 -0.48 32.76 -18.81
N ALA A 248 -0.31 33.40 -17.67
CA ALA A 248 0.98 33.53 -16.98
C ALA A 248 1.38 32.30 -16.21
N GLU A 249 0.41 31.47 -15.78
CA GLU A 249 0.65 30.29 -14.94
C GLU A 249 -0.14 29.09 -15.46
N ALA A 250 0.48 27.91 -15.38
CA ALA A 250 -0.14 26.62 -15.59
C ALA A 250 0.59 25.54 -14.79
N TRP A 251 -0.10 24.43 -14.52
CA TRP A 251 0.47 23.32 -13.78
C TRP A 251 -0.13 21.99 -14.18
N ALA A 252 0.62 20.90 -13.89
CA ALA A 252 0.15 19.54 -14.07
C ALA A 252 0.59 18.65 -12.92
N LYS A 253 -0.22 17.59 -12.65
CA LYS A 253 0.14 16.46 -11.80
C LYS A 253 0.45 15.26 -12.69
N VAL A 254 1.56 14.57 -12.37
CA VAL A 254 2.09 13.47 -13.16
C VAL A 254 2.24 12.24 -12.27
N ASP A 255 1.67 11.12 -12.71
CA ASP A 255 1.85 9.77 -12.14
C ASP A 255 2.82 9.00 -13.03
N LEU A 256 3.85 8.41 -12.42
CA LEU A 256 4.82 7.52 -13.05
C LEU A 256 4.67 6.12 -12.46
N ARG A 257 4.57 5.11 -13.33
CA ARG A 257 4.63 3.69 -12.94
C ARG A 257 5.76 3.00 -13.69
N VAL A 258 6.61 2.27 -12.96
CA VAL A 258 7.79 1.59 -13.51
C VAL A 258 7.95 0.19 -12.91
N VAL A 259 8.52 -0.73 -13.69
CA VAL A 259 8.72 -2.12 -13.28
C VAL A 259 10.07 -2.33 -12.61
N THR A 260 11.11 -1.58 -13.04
CA THR A 260 12.48 -1.76 -12.55
C THR A 260 13.06 -0.47 -11.98
N GLN A 261 14.05 -0.60 -11.12
CA GLN A 261 14.79 0.52 -10.55
C GLN A 261 15.53 1.32 -11.64
N GLU A 262 16.07 0.65 -12.66
CA GLU A 262 16.71 1.31 -13.80
C GLU A 262 15.74 2.26 -14.52
N GLU A 263 14.50 1.80 -14.79
CA GLU A 263 13.45 2.62 -15.38
C GLU A 263 13.01 3.76 -14.45
N ALA A 264 12.94 3.52 -13.14
CA ALA A 264 12.63 4.57 -12.17
C ALA A 264 13.65 5.71 -12.24
N GLU A 265 14.94 5.40 -12.27
CA GLU A 265 16.02 6.38 -12.38
C GLU A 265 16.00 7.10 -13.72
N ARG A 266 15.89 6.35 -14.83
CA ARG A 266 15.88 6.92 -16.19
C ARG A 266 14.74 7.90 -16.40
N VAL A 267 13.50 7.49 -16.05
CA VAL A 267 12.32 8.30 -16.33
C VAL A 267 12.21 9.46 -15.33
N THR A 268 12.56 9.26 -14.07
CA THR A 268 12.64 10.35 -13.08
C THR A 268 13.62 11.42 -13.54
N ALA A 269 14.81 11.04 -14.01
CA ALA A 269 15.79 12.00 -14.54
C ALA A 269 15.25 12.75 -15.77
N ALA A 270 14.52 12.07 -16.66
CA ALA A 270 13.90 12.70 -17.84
C ALA A 270 12.80 13.72 -17.44
N ILE A 271 11.95 13.39 -16.47
CA ILE A 271 10.91 14.27 -15.96
C ILE A 271 11.50 15.50 -15.26
N LEU A 272 12.46 15.30 -14.36
CA LEU A 272 13.12 16.39 -13.62
C LEU A 272 14.01 17.26 -14.53
N GLY A 273 14.55 16.67 -15.60
CA GLY A 273 15.40 17.34 -16.58
C GLY A 273 14.67 18.09 -17.67
N THR A 274 13.34 18.11 -17.66
CA THR A 274 12.54 18.79 -18.70
C THR A 274 12.86 20.29 -18.78
N ARG A 275 12.79 20.84 -19.99
CA ARG A 275 13.14 22.23 -20.27
C ARG A 275 12.02 22.90 -21.06
N PRO A 276 11.88 24.23 -20.97
CA PRO A 276 10.88 24.96 -21.76
C PRO A 276 11.16 24.91 -23.24
N TRP A 277 10.12 24.76 -24.06
CA TRP A 277 10.14 24.94 -25.51
C TRP A 277 9.93 26.42 -25.91
N LEU A 278 9.05 27.11 -25.15
CA LEU A 278 8.79 28.52 -25.46
C LEU A 278 9.84 29.42 -24.81
N ARG A 279 10.44 30.27 -25.64
CA ARG A 279 11.36 31.31 -25.17
C ARG A 279 10.64 32.23 -24.17
N GLY A 280 11.21 32.40 -23.00
CA GLY A 280 10.66 33.23 -21.92
C GLY A 280 9.70 32.51 -20.97
N ALA A 281 9.37 31.24 -21.21
CA ALA A 281 8.73 30.40 -20.22
C ALA A 281 9.76 29.80 -19.25
N THR A 282 9.32 29.49 -18.03
CA THR A 282 10.08 28.66 -17.08
C THR A 282 9.27 27.43 -16.71
N VAL A 283 9.97 26.31 -16.55
CA VAL A 283 9.39 25.04 -16.12
C VAL A 283 10.09 24.63 -14.83
N GLN A 284 9.31 24.34 -13.81
CA GLN A 284 9.78 23.79 -12.53
C GLN A 284 9.07 22.47 -12.28
N VAL A 285 9.85 21.44 -11.97
CA VAL A 285 9.32 20.12 -11.61
C VAL A 285 9.71 19.80 -10.19
N HIS A 286 8.72 19.40 -9.41
CA HIS A 286 8.89 18.93 -8.03
C HIS A 286 8.30 17.54 -7.90
N GLY A 287 8.92 16.71 -7.04
CA GLY A 287 8.49 15.35 -6.81
C GLY A 287 9.58 14.32 -7.03
N GLY A 288 9.20 13.07 -7.14
CA GLY A 288 10.13 11.95 -7.29
C GLY A 288 9.42 10.62 -7.11
N MET A 289 10.21 9.57 -6.93
CA MET A 289 9.67 8.25 -6.58
C MET A 289 9.15 8.28 -5.14
N ASN A 290 7.85 8.02 -4.99
CA ASN A 290 7.24 7.78 -3.69
C ASN A 290 7.56 6.36 -3.23
N ARG A 291 7.25 5.35 -4.05
CA ARG A 291 7.57 3.95 -3.81
C ARG A 291 8.49 3.42 -4.91
N PRO A 292 9.67 2.83 -4.56
CA PRO A 292 10.50 2.14 -5.54
C PRO A 292 9.77 0.91 -6.08
N PRO A 293 10.15 0.34 -7.22
CA PRO A 293 9.57 -0.92 -7.70
C PRO A 293 9.96 -2.08 -6.76
N MET A 294 9.02 -3.00 -6.56
CA MET A 294 9.27 -4.32 -5.99
C MET A 294 9.57 -5.27 -7.15
N GLU A 295 10.84 -5.51 -7.40
CA GLU A 295 11.27 -6.45 -8.43
C GLU A 295 11.29 -7.89 -7.88
N ARG A 296 10.90 -8.87 -8.71
CA ARG A 296 10.97 -10.29 -8.35
C ARG A 296 12.42 -10.77 -8.28
N THR A 297 13.08 -10.48 -7.17
CA THR A 297 14.47 -10.91 -6.92
C THR A 297 14.57 -12.42 -6.65
N PRO A 298 15.77 -13.03 -6.74
CA PRO A 298 15.96 -14.40 -6.32
C PRO A 298 15.59 -14.68 -4.85
N ALA A 299 15.71 -13.68 -3.98
CA ALA A 299 15.31 -13.79 -2.57
C ALA A 299 13.79 -13.89 -2.43
N ILE A 300 13.04 -13.03 -3.14
CA ILE A 300 11.57 -13.06 -3.19
C ILE A 300 11.08 -14.37 -3.83
N ALA A 301 11.72 -14.82 -4.92
CA ALA A 301 11.38 -16.07 -5.56
C ALA A 301 11.53 -17.29 -4.61
N ARG A 302 12.63 -17.37 -3.86
CA ARG A 302 12.81 -18.44 -2.85
C ARG A 302 11.79 -18.35 -1.71
N ALA A 303 11.47 -17.13 -1.26
CA ALA A 303 10.44 -16.92 -0.25
C ALA A 303 9.06 -17.38 -0.76
N PHE A 304 8.71 -17.05 -2.00
CA PHE A 304 7.48 -17.52 -2.63
C PHE A 304 7.42 -19.05 -2.71
N GLU A 305 8.49 -19.73 -3.20
CA GLU A 305 8.50 -21.19 -3.28
C GLU A 305 8.34 -21.86 -1.91
N ARG A 306 8.95 -21.29 -0.87
CA ARG A 306 8.74 -21.76 0.51
C ARG A 306 7.29 -21.58 0.97
N ALA A 307 6.70 -20.41 0.72
CA ALA A 307 5.31 -20.15 1.06
C ALA A 307 4.35 -21.08 0.28
N ARG A 308 4.62 -21.31 -1.02
CA ARG A 308 3.85 -22.23 -1.85
C ARG A 308 3.88 -23.66 -1.32
N ALA A 309 5.06 -24.13 -0.90
CA ALA A 309 5.19 -25.47 -0.32
C ALA A 309 4.37 -25.62 0.98
N ILE A 310 4.39 -24.58 1.84
CA ILE A 310 3.56 -24.56 3.07
C ILE A 310 2.07 -24.55 2.72
N ALA A 311 1.65 -23.79 1.70
CA ALA A 311 0.27 -23.75 1.24
C ALA A 311 -0.20 -25.11 0.71
N GLN A 312 0.63 -25.82 -0.06
CA GLN A 312 0.32 -27.15 -0.59
C GLN A 312 0.06 -28.18 0.53
N GLU A 313 0.77 -28.11 1.63
CA GLU A 313 0.52 -28.98 2.79
C GLU A 313 -0.83 -28.70 3.46
N LEU A 314 -1.40 -27.51 3.28
CA LEU A 314 -2.75 -27.15 3.71
C LEU A 314 -3.83 -27.49 2.65
N GLY A 315 -3.43 -28.05 1.51
CA GLY A 315 -4.31 -28.29 0.38
C GLY A 315 -4.66 -27.03 -0.42
N LEU A 316 -3.88 -25.95 -0.29
CA LEU A 316 -4.08 -24.69 -1.01
C LEU A 316 -3.14 -24.60 -2.20
N GLU A 317 -3.68 -24.23 -3.35
CA GLU A 317 -2.88 -23.88 -4.53
C GLU A 317 -2.72 -22.35 -4.59
N ILE A 318 -1.48 -21.87 -4.45
CA ILE A 318 -1.18 -20.44 -4.46
C ILE A 318 -0.21 -20.13 -5.61
N GLY A 319 -0.66 -19.27 -6.52
CA GLY A 319 0.16 -18.72 -7.60
C GLY A 319 0.88 -17.45 -7.19
N GLU A 320 1.68 -16.90 -8.12
CA GLU A 320 2.28 -15.58 -7.98
C GLU A 320 1.84 -14.65 -9.12
N ALA A 321 1.87 -13.35 -8.87
CA ALA A 321 1.50 -12.33 -9.84
C ALA A 321 2.32 -11.05 -9.65
N ALA A 322 2.43 -10.28 -10.73
CA ALA A 322 2.86 -8.88 -10.72
C ALA A 322 1.63 -7.96 -10.74
N THR A 323 1.73 -6.80 -10.08
CA THR A 323 0.65 -5.80 -10.04
C THR A 323 1.14 -4.39 -10.36
N GLY A 324 0.23 -3.55 -10.87
CA GLY A 324 0.49 -2.13 -11.12
C GLY A 324 0.35 -1.23 -9.89
N GLY A 325 -0.32 -1.69 -8.83
CA GLY A 325 -0.44 -0.99 -7.55
C GLY A 325 0.79 -1.22 -6.67
N ALA A 326 1.17 -0.20 -5.90
CA ALA A 326 2.25 -0.28 -4.93
C ALA A 326 1.69 -0.51 -3.51
N SER A 327 2.56 -0.86 -2.57
CA SER A 327 2.28 -0.99 -1.15
C SER A 327 3.54 -0.66 -0.33
N ASP A 328 3.45 -0.73 0.99
CA ASP A 328 4.61 -0.60 1.86
C ASP A 328 5.64 -1.73 1.65
N GLY A 329 5.23 -2.87 1.10
CA GLY A 329 6.13 -3.94 0.67
C GLY A 329 7.16 -3.52 -0.39
N ASN A 330 6.87 -2.48 -1.16
CA ASN A 330 7.82 -1.91 -2.12
C ASN A 330 9.08 -1.37 -1.42
N PHE A 331 8.94 -0.72 -0.26
CA PHE A 331 10.09 -0.17 0.48
C PHE A 331 11.03 -1.28 0.94
N THR A 332 10.47 -2.35 1.49
CA THR A 332 11.26 -3.46 2.05
C THR A 332 11.92 -4.32 0.97
N ALA A 333 11.22 -4.55 -0.14
CA ALA A 333 11.76 -5.25 -1.30
C ALA A 333 12.92 -4.49 -1.95
N ALA A 334 12.83 -3.16 -2.03
CA ALA A 334 13.90 -2.31 -2.57
C ALA A 334 15.17 -2.31 -1.72
N LEU A 335 15.08 -2.68 -0.43
CA LEU A 335 16.24 -2.93 0.43
C LEU A 335 16.91 -4.28 0.18
N GLY A 336 16.37 -5.08 -0.73
CA GLY A 336 16.87 -6.43 -1.04
C GLY A 336 16.34 -7.53 -0.13
N LEU A 337 15.38 -7.23 0.75
CA LEU A 337 14.81 -8.20 1.68
C LEU A 337 13.79 -9.11 0.98
N PRO A 338 13.75 -10.41 1.35
CA PRO A 338 12.67 -11.28 0.91
C PRO A 338 11.34 -10.75 1.46
N THR A 339 10.53 -10.20 0.57
CA THR A 339 9.21 -9.64 0.88
C THR A 339 8.14 -10.47 0.18
N LEU A 340 7.21 -11.03 0.94
CA LEU A 340 6.00 -11.67 0.44
C LEU A 340 4.83 -10.71 0.62
N ASP A 341 4.17 -10.36 -0.45
CA ASP A 341 3.03 -9.43 -0.46
C ASP A 341 1.78 -10.14 -0.98
N GLY A 342 0.61 -9.60 -0.67
CA GLY A 342 -0.66 -10.24 -1.04
C GLY A 342 -1.02 -11.43 -0.14
N LEU A 343 -0.54 -11.43 1.10
CA LEU A 343 -0.84 -12.48 2.07
C LEU A 343 -2.22 -12.35 2.72
N GLY A 344 -2.94 -11.27 2.43
CA GLY A 344 -4.23 -10.95 3.01
C GLY A 344 -5.40 -11.79 2.51
N CYS A 345 -6.60 -11.38 2.88
CA CYS A 345 -7.85 -12.07 2.58
C CYS A 345 -8.24 -11.91 1.10
N PRO A 346 -8.65 -12.97 0.40
CA PRO A 346 -9.27 -12.87 -0.91
C PRO A 346 -10.59 -12.11 -0.87
N GLY A 347 -10.79 -11.26 -1.87
CA GLY A 347 -11.96 -10.40 -1.99
C GLY A 347 -11.94 -9.65 -3.30
N ASP A 348 -12.66 -8.55 -3.33
CA ASP A 348 -12.73 -7.64 -4.49
C ASP A 348 -13.15 -6.24 -4.05
N GLY A 349 -12.97 -5.28 -4.95
CA GLY A 349 -13.51 -3.94 -4.79
C GLY A 349 -12.68 -3.02 -3.89
N ALA A 350 -11.35 -3.18 -3.80
CA ALA A 350 -10.51 -2.16 -3.18
C ALA A 350 -10.84 -0.78 -3.76
N HIS A 351 -11.11 0.20 -2.89
CA HIS A 351 -11.53 1.57 -3.24
C HIS A 351 -12.87 1.67 -4.01
N ALA A 352 -13.65 0.59 -4.08
CA ALA A 352 -14.95 0.57 -4.76
C ALA A 352 -16.10 0.31 -3.78
N GLU A 353 -17.31 0.78 -4.13
CA GLU A 353 -18.46 0.68 -3.23
C GLU A 353 -18.91 -0.75 -2.91
N HIS A 354 -18.54 -1.71 -3.75
CA HIS A 354 -18.83 -3.13 -3.56
C HIS A 354 -17.75 -3.89 -2.79
N GLU A 355 -16.86 -3.20 -2.12
CA GLU A 355 -15.74 -3.78 -1.38
C GLU A 355 -16.18 -4.92 -0.46
N GLN A 356 -15.55 -6.10 -0.62
CA GLN A 356 -15.95 -7.34 0.02
C GLN A 356 -14.81 -8.33 0.18
N VAL A 357 -14.96 -9.28 1.09
CA VAL A 357 -14.06 -10.42 1.26
C VAL A 357 -14.82 -11.74 1.29
N SER A 358 -14.17 -12.85 0.85
CA SER A 358 -14.69 -14.20 1.02
C SER A 358 -14.48 -14.68 2.46
N ILE A 359 -15.54 -15.19 3.09
CA ILE A 359 -15.46 -15.75 4.45
C ILE A 359 -14.69 -17.08 4.43
N ALA A 360 -14.87 -17.91 3.42
CA ALA A 360 -14.06 -19.12 3.23
C ALA A 360 -12.58 -18.74 3.05
N GLY A 361 -12.30 -17.74 2.19
CA GLY A 361 -10.98 -17.20 1.97
C GLY A 361 -10.34 -16.62 3.25
N LEU A 362 -11.13 -15.96 4.10
CA LEU A 362 -10.68 -15.46 5.40
C LEU A 362 -10.16 -16.60 6.29
N ILE A 363 -10.88 -17.72 6.36
CA ILE A 363 -10.50 -18.90 7.14
C ILE A 363 -9.25 -19.57 6.56
N GLU A 364 -9.23 -19.80 5.24
CA GLU A 364 -8.10 -20.42 4.53
C GLU A 364 -6.82 -19.61 4.70
N ARG A 365 -6.90 -18.29 4.53
CA ARG A 365 -5.75 -17.39 4.67
C ARG A 365 -5.30 -17.23 6.10
N THR A 366 -6.20 -17.29 7.09
CA THR A 366 -5.81 -17.33 8.50
C THR A 366 -5.01 -18.59 8.80
N ALA A 367 -5.44 -19.76 8.30
CA ALA A 367 -4.69 -21.01 8.45
C ALA A 367 -3.32 -20.93 7.77
N PHE A 368 -3.28 -20.40 6.54
CA PHE A 368 -2.05 -20.25 5.80
C PHE A 368 -1.07 -19.28 6.49
N LEU A 369 -1.54 -18.10 6.91
CA LEU A 369 -0.71 -17.14 7.64
C LEU A 369 -0.17 -17.74 8.95
N THR A 370 -1.03 -18.47 9.71
CA THR A 370 -0.61 -19.16 10.93
C THR A 370 0.49 -20.18 10.65
N ALA A 371 0.36 -20.97 9.57
CA ALA A 371 1.37 -21.94 9.17
C ALA A 371 2.68 -21.26 8.72
N LEU A 372 2.60 -20.13 8.00
CA LEU A 372 3.76 -19.33 7.65
C LEU A 372 4.50 -18.83 8.89
N LEU A 373 3.79 -18.22 9.84
CA LEU A 373 4.39 -17.71 11.09
C LEU A 373 5.03 -18.83 11.93
N ASN A 374 4.42 -20.02 11.96
CA ASN A 374 4.93 -21.17 12.71
C ASN A 374 6.19 -21.79 12.09
N ARG A 375 6.31 -21.79 10.76
CA ARG A 375 7.33 -22.58 10.05
C ARG A 375 8.43 -21.74 9.40
N TRP A 376 8.33 -20.41 9.43
CA TRP A 376 9.32 -19.52 8.84
C TRP A 376 10.51 -19.35 9.77
#